data_79164de574ccb25539c934371ccf4747
#
_entry.id   79164de574ccb25539c934371ccf4747
#
_cell.length_a   1.000
_cell.length_b   1.000
_cell.length_c   1.000
_cell.angle_alpha   90.00
_cell.angle_beta   90.00
_cell.angle_gamma   90.00
#
_symmetry.space_group_name_H-M   'P 1'
#
loop_
_entity.id
_entity.type
_entity.pdbx_description
1 polymer ?
#
loop_
_entity_poly.entity_id
_entity_poly.type
_entity_poly.pdbx_seq_one_letter_code
_entity_poly.pdbx_strand_id
1 'polypeptide(L)'
;MTQFAGKVVVITGGAGGIGSAIAKRFGAAEATIVLLDNDRELMAKRCRELQQAGLRVESQLCDITDPTQCERAIAHTLAANGGIDVLVHCAGLTQVSRFCETELSVYRRVMEANFFGAIAVTKAALESLCERRGRIVVLSSIAGFAPLLGRTGYCASKHALHGFFDTLRCELVGHGVSVTLICPSFVDTDFARRGLAGDGSVLMTNRGTTGAIVTAEVVARAVYRGAAARKRQIVISSTGKLAYWLSRLAPGYYQRGMTRRFQADFKSGD
;
A
#
# COMPACT_ATOMS: atom_id res chain seq x y z
N MET A 1 -26.90 9.91 -3.44
CA MET A 1 -25.49 10.25 -3.69
C MET A 1 -24.59 9.32 -2.91
N THR A 2 -23.53 8.83 -3.52
CA THR A 2 -22.55 7.99 -2.80
C THR A 2 -21.71 8.85 -1.85
N GLN A 3 -21.17 8.25 -0.79
CA GLN A 3 -20.38 8.97 0.24
C GLN A 3 -19.12 9.68 -0.33
N PHE A 4 -18.65 9.26 -1.51
CA PHE A 4 -17.45 9.82 -2.16
C PHE A 4 -17.77 10.60 -3.45
N ALA A 5 -19.05 10.87 -3.75
CA ALA A 5 -19.44 11.71 -4.89
C ALA A 5 -18.81 13.11 -4.74
N GLY A 6 -18.13 13.57 -5.79
CA GLY A 6 -17.42 14.85 -5.80
C GLY A 6 -16.18 14.94 -4.91
N LYS A 7 -15.73 13.83 -4.30
CA LYS A 7 -14.53 13.76 -3.45
C LYS A 7 -13.28 13.52 -4.29
N VAL A 8 -12.16 14.09 -3.87
CA VAL A 8 -10.86 13.93 -4.51
C VAL A 8 -10.07 12.82 -3.80
N VAL A 9 -9.68 11.80 -4.54
CA VAL A 9 -8.98 10.61 -4.05
C VAL A 9 -7.62 10.50 -4.72
N VAL A 10 -6.54 10.71 -3.96
CA VAL A 10 -5.16 10.53 -4.41
C VAL A 10 -4.69 9.12 -4.10
N ILE A 11 -4.08 8.44 -5.07
CA ILE A 11 -3.63 7.05 -4.93
C ILE A 11 -2.16 6.94 -5.38
N THR A 12 -1.24 6.67 -4.46
CA THR A 12 0.15 6.36 -4.81
C THR A 12 0.26 4.91 -5.29
N GLY A 13 1.14 4.63 -6.25
CA GLY A 13 1.17 3.31 -6.90
C GLY A 13 -0.11 3.05 -7.71
N GLY A 14 -0.70 4.12 -8.24
CA GLY A 14 -2.01 4.10 -8.89
C GLY A 14 -2.07 3.28 -10.18
N ALA A 15 -0.96 3.12 -10.88
CA ALA A 15 -0.84 2.31 -12.09
C ALA A 15 -0.82 0.80 -11.80
N GLY A 16 -0.43 0.38 -10.60
CA GLY A 16 -0.38 -1.02 -10.19
C GLY A 16 -1.77 -1.67 -10.11
N GLY A 17 -1.79 -3.01 -10.03
CA GLY A 17 -3.04 -3.77 -10.03
C GLY A 17 -4.00 -3.39 -8.89
N ILE A 18 -3.50 -3.25 -7.65
CA ILE A 18 -4.32 -2.82 -6.51
C ILE A 18 -4.74 -1.36 -6.66
N GLY A 19 -3.80 -0.45 -7.02
CA GLY A 19 -4.09 0.96 -7.19
C GLY A 19 -5.16 1.22 -8.25
N SER A 20 -5.08 0.55 -9.40
CA SER A 20 -6.08 0.61 -10.46
C SER A 20 -7.46 0.09 -10.01
N ALA A 21 -7.50 -1.02 -9.24
CA ALA A 21 -8.76 -1.53 -8.70
C ALA A 21 -9.39 -0.56 -7.68
N ILE A 22 -8.55 0.10 -6.85
CA ILE A 22 -9.00 1.14 -5.93
C ILE A 22 -9.58 2.33 -6.72
N ALA A 23 -8.87 2.78 -7.76
CA ALA A 23 -9.33 3.85 -8.64
C ALA A 23 -10.70 3.54 -9.25
N LYS A 24 -10.89 2.33 -9.81
CA LYS A 24 -12.19 1.88 -10.31
C LYS A 24 -13.27 1.94 -9.25
N ARG A 25 -12.97 1.47 -8.04
CA ARG A 25 -13.98 1.41 -6.96
C ARG A 25 -14.44 2.77 -6.47
N PHE A 26 -13.51 3.74 -6.32
CA PHE A 26 -13.85 5.11 -5.92
C PHE A 26 -14.45 5.91 -7.09
N GLY A 27 -13.92 5.73 -8.30
CA GLY A 27 -14.46 6.37 -9.51
C GLY A 27 -15.91 5.97 -9.79
N ALA A 28 -16.27 4.68 -9.60
CA ALA A 28 -17.66 4.20 -9.67
C ALA A 28 -18.55 4.79 -8.56
N ALA A 29 -17.98 5.41 -7.54
CA ALA A 29 -18.68 6.19 -6.52
C ALA A 29 -18.63 7.71 -6.80
N GLU A 30 -18.36 8.10 -8.06
CA GLU A 30 -18.35 9.48 -8.55
C GLU A 30 -17.26 10.36 -7.94
N ALA A 31 -16.18 9.77 -7.44
CA ALA A 31 -15.00 10.48 -6.99
C ALA A 31 -14.14 10.92 -8.20
N THR A 32 -13.40 12.02 -8.02
CA THR A 32 -12.28 12.39 -8.90
C THR A 32 -11.04 11.66 -8.42
N ILE A 33 -10.36 10.95 -9.32
CA ILE A 33 -9.20 10.11 -9.00
C ILE A 33 -7.93 10.78 -9.50
N VAL A 34 -6.92 10.87 -8.65
CA VAL A 34 -5.58 11.32 -9.02
C VAL A 34 -4.60 10.16 -8.77
N LEU A 35 -4.00 9.64 -9.83
CA LEU A 35 -3.02 8.57 -9.77
C LEU A 35 -1.62 9.17 -9.68
N LEU A 36 -0.84 8.73 -8.70
CA LEU A 36 0.59 9.02 -8.59
C LEU A 36 1.37 7.72 -8.79
N ASP A 37 2.30 7.70 -9.74
CA ASP A 37 3.15 6.54 -10.02
C ASP A 37 4.45 7.00 -10.72
N ASN A 38 5.52 6.22 -10.62
CA ASN A 38 6.77 6.49 -11.32
C ASN A 38 6.91 5.73 -12.66
N ASP A 39 6.01 4.81 -12.96
CA ASP A 39 5.94 4.09 -14.23
C ASP A 39 5.07 4.88 -15.24
N ARG A 40 5.73 5.70 -16.06
CA ARG A 40 5.07 6.60 -17.02
C ARG A 40 4.17 5.84 -18.01
N GLU A 41 4.66 4.73 -18.55
CA GLU A 41 3.95 3.99 -19.60
C GLU A 41 2.72 3.29 -19.04
N LEU A 42 2.92 2.57 -17.94
CA LEU A 42 1.82 1.87 -17.26
C LEU A 42 0.76 2.85 -16.77
N MET A 43 1.18 4.00 -16.22
CA MET A 43 0.27 5.04 -15.75
C MET A 43 -0.57 5.62 -16.89
N ALA A 44 0.06 5.95 -18.03
CA ALA A 44 -0.65 6.44 -19.20
C ALA A 44 -1.67 5.41 -19.73
N LYS A 45 -1.30 4.13 -19.74
CA LYS A 45 -2.21 3.03 -20.09
C LYS A 45 -3.40 2.96 -19.13
N ARG A 46 -3.15 2.94 -17.83
CA ARG A 46 -4.21 2.84 -16.80
C ARG A 46 -5.14 4.05 -16.80
N CYS A 47 -4.59 5.25 -16.96
CA CYS A 47 -5.38 6.46 -17.04
C CYS A 47 -6.38 6.40 -18.21
N ARG A 48 -5.91 6.01 -19.41
CA ARG A 48 -6.78 5.82 -20.58
C ARG A 48 -7.87 4.76 -20.35
N GLU A 49 -7.51 3.60 -19.81
CA GLU A 49 -8.47 2.53 -19.50
C GLU A 49 -9.59 3.00 -18.57
N LEU A 50 -9.23 3.76 -17.53
CA LEU A 50 -10.18 4.27 -16.55
C LEU A 50 -11.05 5.39 -17.12
N GLN A 51 -10.48 6.29 -17.93
CA GLN A 51 -11.21 7.36 -18.62
C GLN A 51 -12.19 6.78 -19.66
N GLN A 52 -11.80 5.75 -20.42
CA GLN A 52 -12.69 5.03 -21.35
C GLN A 52 -13.85 4.34 -20.63
N ALA A 53 -13.65 3.96 -19.38
CA ALA A 53 -14.73 3.44 -18.50
C ALA A 53 -15.62 4.58 -17.93
N GLY A 54 -15.46 5.82 -18.37
CA GLY A 54 -16.27 6.98 -17.96
C GLY A 54 -15.89 7.56 -16.60
N LEU A 55 -14.72 7.21 -16.04
CA LEU A 55 -14.28 7.71 -14.74
C LEU A 55 -13.50 9.03 -14.88
N ARG A 56 -13.65 9.91 -13.90
CA ARG A 56 -12.86 11.14 -13.77
C ARG A 56 -11.50 10.81 -13.19
N VAL A 57 -10.48 10.72 -14.04
CA VAL A 57 -9.13 10.29 -13.66
C VAL A 57 -8.09 11.22 -14.24
N GLU A 58 -7.21 11.69 -13.38
CA GLU A 58 -5.98 12.41 -13.70
C GLU A 58 -4.78 11.55 -13.25
N SER A 59 -3.62 11.80 -13.83
CA SER A 59 -2.40 11.10 -13.47
C SER A 59 -1.20 12.04 -13.45
N GLN A 60 -0.29 11.82 -12.52
CA GLN A 60 0.94 12.60 -12.39
C GLN A 60 2.12 11.66 -12.14
N LEU A 61 3.19 11.87 -12.90
CA LEU A 61 4.44 11.17 -12.70
C LEU A 61 5.05 11.63 -11.36
N CYS A 62 5.26 10.69 -10.46
CA CYS A 62 5.79 10.97 -9.12
C CYS A 62 6.56 9.76 -8.60
N ASP A 63 7.84 9.92 -8.39
CA ASP A 63 8.60 9.01 -7.55
C ASP A 63 8.44 9.45 -6.09
N ILE A 64 7.76 8.65 -5.31
CA ILE A 64 7.48 8.97 -3.91
C ILE A 64 8.72 8.94 -3.01
N THR A 65 9.86 8.43 -3.50
CA THR A 65 11.14 8.49 -2.77
C THR A 65 11.83 9.85 -2.91
N ASP A 66 11.30 10.72 -3.78
CA ASP A 66 11.74 12.11 -3.93
C ASP A 66 10.70 13.07 -3.31
N PRO A 67 10.99 13.67 -2.15
CA PRO A 67 10.06 14.59 -1.48
C PRO A 67 9.64 15.78 -2.35
N THR A 68 10.53 16.29 -3.20
CA THR A 68 10.24 17.43 -4.08
C THR A 68 9.20 17.06 -5.15
N GLN A 69 9.27 15.82 -5.68
CA GLN A 69 8.24 15.33 -6.60
C GLN A 69 6.91 15.13 -5.88
N CYS A 70 6.92 14.65 -4.62
CA CYS A 70 5.72 14.51 -3.80
C CYS A 70 5.04 15.88 -3.58
N GLU A 71 5.79 16.88 -3.17
CA GLU A 71 5.30 18.25 -2.96
C GLU A 71 4.69 18.83 -4.25
N ARG A 72 5.38 18.71 -5.39
CA ARG A 72 4.88 19.19 -6.69
C ARG A 72 3.60 18.49 -7.12
N ALA A 73 3.53 17.16 -6.97
CA ALA A 73 2.37 16.38 -7.36
C ALA A 73 1.15 16.72 -6.50
N ILE A 74 1.34 16.91 -5.20
CA ILE A 74 0.26 17.33 -4.30
C ILE A 74 -0.16 18.77 -4.58
N ALA A 75 0.77 19.71 -4.74
CA ALA A 75 0.46 21.10 -5.07
C ALA A 75 -0.35 21.23 -6.38
N HIS A 76 0.04 20.48 -7.43
CA HIS A 76 -0.73 20.40 -8.67
C HIS A 76 -2.14 19.85 -8.44
N THR A 77 -2.27 18.78 -7.63
CA THR A 77 -3.58 18.21 -7.29
C THR A 77 -4.48 19.23 -6.59
N LEU A 78 -3.93 19.97 -5.62
CA LEU A 78 -4.65 21.01 -4.89
C LEU A 78 -5.12 22.14 -5.80
N ALA A 79 -4.24 22.61 -6.70
CA ALA A 79 -4.57 23.67 -7.65
C ALA A 79 -5.68 23.25 -8.63
N ALA A 80 -5.64 22.00 -9.11
CA ALA A 80 -6.61 21.50 -10.10
C ALA A 80 -7.97 21.13 -9.46
N ASN A 81 -7.97 20.62 -8.23
CA ASN A 81 -9.15 19.99 -7.62
C ASN A 81 -9.65 20.68 -6.33
N GLY A 82 -8.95 21.72 -5.87
CA GLY A 82 -9.32 22.51 -4.70
C GLY A 82 -9.21 21.78 -3.37
N GLY A 83 -8.62 20.58 -3.32
CA GLY A 83 -8.36 19.86 -2.06
C GLY A 83 -8.29 18.34 -2.22
N ILE A 84 -7.92 17.65 -1.15
CA ILE A 84 -7.77 16.19 -1.08
C ILE A 84 -8.64 15.66 0.06
N ASP A 85 -9.60 14.80 -0.27
CA ASP A 85 -10.51 14.18 0.71
C ASP A 85 -10.03 12.79 1.16
N VAL A 86 -9.34 12.06 0.29
CA VAL A 86 -8.79 10.72 0.60
C VAL A 86 -7.40 10.57 0.02
N LEU A 87 -6.45 10.16 0.85
CA LEU A 87 -5.11 9.78 0.43
C LEU A 87 -4.93 8.28 0.64
N VAL A 88 -4.59 7.54 -0.43
CA VAL A 88 -4.36 6.09 -0.38
C VAL A 88 -2.90 5.78 -0.69
N HIS A 89 -2.17 5.31 0.30
CA HIS A 89 -0.81 4.81 0.14
C HIS A 89 -0.83 3.37 -0.36
N CYS A 90 -0.67 3.17 -1.67
CA CYS A 90 -0.64 1.85 -2.30
C CYS A 90 0.71 1.54 -2.96
N ALA A 91 1.58 2.54 -3.17
CA ALA A 91 2.93 2.31 -3.66
C ALA A 91 3.76 1.50 -2.67
N GLY A 92 4.68 0.71 -3.20
CA GLY A 92 5.61 -0.05 -2.38
C GLY A 92 6.42 -1.06 -3.16
N LEU A 93 7.44 -1.58 -2.49
CA LEU A 93 8.33 -2.63 -2.96
C LEU A 93 8.32 -3.81 -1.99
N THR A 94 8.59 -5.02 -2.49
CA THR A 94 8.89 -6.19 -1.67
C THR A 94 10.30 -6.68 -1.93
N GLN A 95 10.91 -7.33 -0.95
CA GLN A 95 12.17 -8.04 -1.07
C GLN A 95 11.92 -9.51 -0.74
N VAL A 96 12.56 -10.42 -1.47
CA VAL A 96 12.49 -11.86 -1.24
C VAL A 96 13.90 -12.43 -1.33
N SER A 97 14.56 -12.51 -0.18
CA SER A 97 15.90 -13.09 -0.03
C SER A 97 16.18 -13.34 1.45
N ARG A 98 17.10 -14.23 1.78
CA ARG A 98 17.55 -14.44 3.16
C ARG A 98 18.36 -13.22 3.62
N PHE A 99 18.44 -13.01 4.93
CA PHE A 99 19.21 -11.91 5.50
C PHE A 99 20.68 -11.95 5.06
N CYS A 100 21.32 -13.11 5.08
CA CYS A 100 22.73 -13.28 4.69
C CYS A 100 23.00 -13.04 3.20
N GLU A 101 21.97 -13.08 2.35
CA GLU A 101 22.04 -12.89 0.91
C GLU A 101 21.60 -11.48 0.48
N THR A 102 21.18 -10.63 1.44
CA THR A 102 20.54 -9.34 1.13
C THR A 102 21.51 -8.19 1.41
N GLU A 103 21.79 -7.41 0.38
CA GLU A 103 22.57 -6.18 0.51
C GLU A 103 21.84 -5.10 1.31
N LEU A 104 22.59 -4.30 2.04
CA LEU A 104 22.05 -3.18 2.83
C LEU A 104 21.31 -2.15 1.96
N SER A 105 21.75 -1.97 0.73
CA SER A 105 21.12 -1.13 -0.30
C SER A 105 19.66 -1.51 -0.56
N VAL A 106 19.36 -2.82 -0.59
CA VAL A 106 18.00 -3.35 -0.79
C VAL A 106 17.09 -2.99 0.36
N TYR A 107 17.57 -3.12 1.60
CA TYR A 107 16.80 -2.70 2.79
C TYR A 107 16.47 -1.20 2.75
N ARG A 108 17.43 -0.37 2.38
CA ARG A 108 17.24 1.08 2.23
C ARG A 108 16.19 1.38 1.17
N ARG A 109 16.30 0.79 -0.02
CA ARG A 109 15.30 0.98 -1.11
C ARG A 109 13.88 0.59 -0.69
N VAL A 110 13.73 -0.53 0.02
CA VAL A 110 12.42 -0.97 0.51
C VAL A 110 11.86 -0.01 1.56
N MET A 111 12.69 0.49 2.47
CA MET A 111 12.28 1.48 3.48
C MET A 111 11.93 2.82 2.84
N GLU A 112 12.74 3.30 1.89
CA GLU A 112 12.47 4.55 1.17
C GLU A 112 11.12 4.49 0.46
N ALA A 113 10.85 3.45 -0.32
CA ALA A 113 9.59 3.35 -1.06
C ALA A 113 8.37 3.11 -0.16
N ASN A 114 8.48 2.19 0.82
CA ASN A 114 7.31 1.76 1.59
C ASN A 114 6.96 2.69 2.74
N PHE A 115 7.97 3.27 3.38
CA PHE A 115 7.83 4.03 4.62
C PHE A 115 8.05 5.52 4.41
N PHE A 116 9.26 5.93 4.00
CA PHE A 116 9.57 7.35 3.85
C PHE A 116 8.77 8.01 2.74
N GLY A 117 8.53 7.32 1.61
CA GLY A 117 7.65 7.81 0.55
C GLY A 117 6.21 8.05 1.03
N ALA A 118 5.67 7.15 1.86
CA ALA A 118 4.35 7.37 2.44
C ALA A 118 4.32 8.58 3.39
N ILE A 119 5.40 8.81 4.16
CA ILE A 119 5.53 10.00 5.01
C ILE A 119 5.60 11.27 4.17
N ALA A 120 6.43 11.30 3.12
CA ALA A 120 6.60 12.46 2.26
C ALA A 120 5.29 12.92 1.63
N VAL A 121 4.55 11.98 1.02
CA VAL A 121 3.23 12.28 0.43
C VAL A 121 2.20 12.69 1.49
N THR A 122 2.20 12.03 2.67
CA THR A 122 1.30 12.41 3.77
C THR A 122 1.59 13.83 4.24
N LYS A 123 2.87 14.17 4.41
CA LYS A 123 3.29 15.51 4.88
C LYS A 123 2.84 16.60 3.91
N ALA A 124 3.03 16.38 2.60
CA ALA A 124 2.60 17.32 1.57
C ALA A 124 1.07 17.52 1.53
N ALA A 125 0.29 16.46 1.79
CA ALA A 125 -1.17 16.50 1.71
C ALA A 125 -1.88 16.86 3.04
N LEU A 126 -1.13 16.95 4.15
CA LEU A 126 -1.69 16.96 5.50
C LEU A 126 -2.62 18.13 5.77
N GLU A 127 -2.23 19.35 5.37
CA GLU A 127 -3.03 20.55 5.57
C GLU A 127 -4.41 20.41 4.96
N SER A 128 -4.47 20.05 3.67
CA SER A 128 -5.73 19.83 2.95
C SER A 128 -6.56 18.70 3.57
N LEU A 129 -5.92 17.61 4.01
CA LEU A 129 -6.61 16.52 4.69
C LEU A 129 -7.22 17.00 6.03
N CYS A 130 -6.55 17.87 6.77
CA CYS A 130 -7.07 18.45 8.01
C CYS A 130 -8.28 19.37 7.72
N GLU A 131 -8.17 20.29 6.76
CA GLU A 131 -9.25 21.18 6.35
C GLU A 131 -10.51 20.42 5.91
N ARG A 132 -10.30 19.35 5.15
CA ARG A 132 -11.37 18.51 4.60
C ARG A 132 -11.88 17.43 5.55
N ARG A 133 -11.33 17.32 6.77
CA ARG A 133 -11.58 16.20 7.69
C ARG A 133 -11.46 14.86 6.96
N GLY A 134 -10.37 14.74 6.20
CA GLY A 134 -10.12 13.72 5.20
C GLY A 134 -9.88 12.32 5.77
N ARG A 135 -9.33 11.47 4.91
CA ARG A 135 -9.04 10.06 5.23
C ARG A 135 -7.69 9.67 4.67
N ILE A 136 -6.86 9.05 5.48
CA ILE A 136 -5.62 8.40 5.06
C ILE A 136 -5.86 6.89 5.10
N VAL A 137 -5.60 6.20 4.00
CA VAL A 137 -5.67 4.74 3.91
C VAL A 137 -4.31 4.20 3.51
N VAL A 138 -3.78 3.27 4.29
CA VAL A 138 -2.43 2.75 4.10
C VAL A 138 -2.48 1.26 3.80
N LEU A 139 -1.97 0.88 2.63
CA LEU A 139 -1.80 -0.54 2.27
C LEU A 139 -0.59 -1.09 3.02
N SER A 140 -0.88 -1.71 4.16
CA SER A 140 0.07 -2.54 4.89
C SER A 140 0.04 -3.99 4.34
N SER A 141 0.17 -4.96 5.19
CA SER A 141 0.15 -6.40 4.93
C SER A 141 -0.02 -7.15 6.25
N ILE A 142 -0.27 -8.46 6.19
CA ILE A 142 -0.03 -9.34 7.34
C ILE A 142 1.44 -9.28 7.79
N ALA A 143 2.37 -8.99 6.88
CA ALA A 143 3.78 -8.74 7.20
C ALA A 143 4.01 -7.49 8.07
N GLY A 144 3.00 -6.65 8.29
CA GLY A 144 3.07 -5.50 9.19
C GLY A 144 2.83 -5.84 10.67
N PHE A 145 2.43 -7.07 10.99
CA PHE A 145 2.21 -7.51 12.37
C PHE A 145 2.66 -8.96 12.64
N ALA A 146 3.09 -9.69 11.61
CA ALA A 146 3.55 -11.06 11.73
C ALA A 146 4.81 -11.28 10.87
N PRO A 147 5.80 -12.06 11.35
CA PRO A 147 7.00 -12.33 10.58
C PRO A 147 6.71 -13.18 9.34
N LEU A 148 7.51 -12.98 8.29
CA LEU A 148 7.47 -13.74 7.06
C LEU A 148 8.90 -14.06 6.61
N LEU A 149 9.19 -15.36 6.45
CA LEU A 149 10.53 -15.85 6.11
C LEU A 149 11.00 -15.26 4.78
N GLY A 150 12.28 -14.85 4.72
CA GLY A 150 12.90 -14.29 3.52
C GLY A 150 12.37 -12.89 3.13
N ARG A 151 11.72 -12.17 4.05
CA ARG A 151 11.15 -10.84 3.78
C ARG A 151 11.44 -9.84 4.91
N THR A 152 12.66 -9.91 5.46
CA THR A 152 13.04 -9.09 6.63
C THR A 152 12.86 -7.59 6.40
N GLY A 153 13.33 -7.05 5.27
CA GLY A 153 13.18 -5.64 4.93
C GLY A 153 11.73 -5.23 4.68
N TYR A 154 10.99 -6.09 3.97
CA TYR A 154 9.57 -5.85 3.73
C TYR A 154 8.77 -5.84 5.04
N CYS A 155 8.97 -6.85 5.91
CA CYS A 155 8.31 -6.90 7.22
C CYS A 155 8.65 -5.67 8.06
N ALA A 156 9.93 -5.28 8.12
CA ALA A 156 10.36 -4.09 8.85
C ALA A 156 9.64 -2.84 8.35
N SER A 157 9.59 -2.61 7.03
CA SER A 157 8.90 -1.47 6.44
C SER A 157 7.39 -1.45 6.74
N LYS A 158 6.74 -2.62 6.69
CA LYS A 158 5.30 -2.72 6.98
C LYS A 158 4.98 -2.59 8.47
N HIS A 159 5.86 -3.02 9.38
CA HIS A 159 5.75 -2.73 10.82
C HIS A 159 5.96 -1.23 11.10
N ALA A 160 6.93 -0.58 10.43
CA ALA A 160 7.14 0.85 10.55
C ALA A 160 5.88 1.65 10.19
N LEU A 161 5.15 1.26 9.13
CA LEU A 161 3.86 1.86 8.78
C LEU A 161 2.84 1.75 9.92
N HIS A 162 2.77 0.60 10.62
CA HIS A 162 1.85 0.46 11.75
C HIS A 162 2.23 1.40 12.89
N GLY A 163 3.49 1.42 13.32
CA GLY A 163 3.95 2.31 14.39
C GLY A 163 3.68 3.79 14.08
N PHE A 164 4.05 4.21 12.86
CA PHE A 164 3.88 5.59 12.43
C PHE A 164 2.41 6.00 12.29
N PHE A 165 1.63 5.28 11.50
CA PHE A 165 0.26 5.68 11.18
C PHE A 165 -0.73 5.45 12.33
N ASP A 166 -0.45 4.51 13.25
CA ASP A 166 -1.23 4.39 14.49
C ASP A 166 -0.97 5.57 15.42
N THR A 167 0.27 6.08 15.51
CA THR A 167 0.62 7.28 16.27
C THR A 167 0.02 8.53 15.61
N LEU A 168 0.21 8.70 14.30
CA LEU A 168 -0.34 9.83 13.55
C LEU A 168 -1.88 9.91 13.68
N ARG A 169 -2.57 8.78 13.74
CA ARG A 169 -4.02 8.76 14.00
C ARG A 169 -4.37 9.46 15.31
N CYS A 170 -3.56 9.28 16.36
CA CYS A 170 -3.79 9.93 17.65
C CYS A 170 -3.58 11.45 17.55
N GLU A 171 -2.54 11.89 16.85
CA GLU A 171 -2.26 13.29 16.62
C GLU A 171 -3.38 14.01 15.84
N LEU A 172 -4.01 13.29 14.91
CA LEU A 172 -5.02 13.83 14.00
C LEU A 172 -6.47 13.77 14.54
N VAL A 173 -6.69 13.26 15.74
CA VAL A 173 -8.05 13.17 16.35
C VAL A 173 -8.76 14.54 16.36
N GLY A 174 -8.07 15.59 16.78
CA GLY A 174 -8.63 16.96 16.87
C GLY A 174 -8.97 17.57 15.49
N HIS A 175 -8.34 17.09 14.42
CA HIS A 175 -8.57 17.55 13.05
C HIS A 175 -9.67 16.74 12.33
N GLY A 176 -10.21 15.69 12.95
CA GLY A 176 -11.22 14.84 12.33
C GLY A 176 -10.73 14.00 11.15
N VAL A 177 -9.42 13.86 10.98
CA VAL A 177 -8.81 12.99 9.96
C VAL A 177 -8.80 11.56 10.45
N SER A 178 -9.22 10.62 9.62
CA SER A 178 -9.13 9.19 9.96
C SER A 178 -7.96 8.50 9.26
N VAL A 179 -7.32 7.57 9.95
CA VAL A 179 -6.24 6.74 9.41
C VAL A 179 -6.66 5.27 9.47
N THR A 180 -6.64 4.59 8.33
CA THR A 180 -7.04 3.19 8.18
C THR A 180 -5.87 2.36 7.65
N LEU A 181 -5.49 1.31 8.36
CA LEU A 181 -4.52 0.32 7.90
C LEU A 181 -5.25 -0.85 7.23
N ILE A 182 -4.89 -1.18 5.99
CA ILE A 182 -5.42 -2.33 5.27
C ILE A 182 -4.35 -3.40 5.20
N CYS A 183 -4.66 -4.58 5.72
CA CYS A 183 -3.70 -5.69 5.86
C CYS A 183 -4.15 -6.89 5.00
N PRO A 184 -3.85 -6.89 3.70
CA PRO A 184 -4.08 -8.04 2.85
C PRO A 184 -3.09 -9.17 3.15
N SER A 185 -3.47 -10.39 2.80
CA SER A 185 -2.57 -11.51 2.60
C SER A 185 -1.92 -11.43 1.21
N PHE A 186 -1.66 -12.55 0.56
CA PHE A 186 -1.18 -12.56 -0.81
C PHE A 186 -2.27 -12.07 -1.77
N VAL A 187 -1.91 -11.14 -2.66
CA VAL A 187 -2.81 -10.55 -3.66
C VAL A 187 -2.32 -10.93 -5.04
N ASP A 188 -3.23 -11.36 -5.90
CA ASP A 188 -2.93 -11.68 -7.30
C ASP A 188 -2.67 -10.40 -8.08
N THR A 189 -1.40 -10.05 -8.19
CA THR A 189 -0.91 -8.88 -8.93
C THR A 189 0.56 -9.08 -9.30
N ASP A 190 1.07 -8.27 -10.22
CA ASP A 190 2.48 -8.27 -10.60
C ASP A 190 3.43 -7.75 -9.50
N PHE A 191 2.90 -7.35 -8.35
CA PHE A 191 3.71 -6.85 -7.23
C PHE A 191 4.81 -7.83 -6.78
N ALA A 192 4.48 -9.11 -6.69
CA ALA A 192 5.46 -10.14 -6.30
C ALA A 192 6.54 -10.35 -7.38
N ARG A 193 6.19 -10.20 -8.66
CA ARG A 193 7.14 -10.31 -9.80
C ARG A 193 8.08 -9.11 -9.90
N ARG A 194 7.69 -7.97 -9.34
CA ARG A 194 8.51 -6.74 -9.25
C ARG A 194 9.29 -6.66 -7.94
N GLY A 195 9.31 -7.74 -7.15
CA GLY A 195 10.08 -7.83 -5.92
C GLY A 195 11.59 -7.78 -6.17
N LEU A 196 12.34 -7.36 -5.18
CA LEU A 196 13.79 -7.31 -5.23
C LEU A 196 14.39 -8.61 -4.71
N ALA A 197 15.38 -9.14 -5.42
CA ALA A 197 16.30 -10.15 -4.91
C ALA A 197 17.30 -9.54 -3.92
N GLY A 198 18.19 -10.37 -3.36
CA GLY A 198 19.16 -9.91 -2.37
C GLY A 198 20.21 -8.92 -2.89
N ASP A 199 20.52 -8.98 -4.17
CA ASP A 199 21.43 -8.07 -4.90
C ASP A 199 20.73 -6.80 -5.46
N GLY A 200 19.42 -6.68 -5.23
CA GLY A 200 18.61 -5.57 -5.73
C GLY A 200 18.11 -5.72 -7.15
N SER A 201 18.38 -6.82 -7.83
CA SER A 201 17.77 -7.15 -9.12
C SER A 201 16.28 -7.47 -8.97
N VAL A 202 15.51 -7.34 -10.05
CA VAL A 202 14.08 -7.70 -10.06
C VAL A 202 13.94 -9.20 -10.12
N LEU A 203 13.09 -9.76 -9.28
CA LEU A 203 12.79 -11.18 -9.26
C LEU A 203 12.15 -11.63 -10.59
N MET A 204 12.74 -12.65 -11.22
CA MET A 204 12.19 -13.25 -12.45
C MET A 204 11.16 -14.34 -12.17
N THR A 205 11.00 -14.76 -10.92
CA THR A 205 10.11 -15.87 -10.51
C THR A 205 9.28 -15.52 -9.30
N ASN A 206 8.02 -15.97 -9.28
CA ASN A 206 7.17 -15.89 -8.09
C ASN A 206 7.67 -16.89 -7.04
N ARG A 207 8.42 -16.44 -6.02
CA ARG A 207 8.77 -17.26 -4.87
C ARG A 207 7.76 -17.02 -3.74
N GLY A 208 7.20 -18.10 -3.21
CA GLY A 208 6.50 -18.13 -1.94
C GLY A 208 5.14 -17.43 -1.88
N THR A 209 4.22 -17.78 -2.77
CA THR A 209 2.79 -17.50 -2.57
C THR A 209 2.13 -18.70 -1.92
N THR A 210 1.80 -18.60 -0.64
CA THR A 210 1.12 -19.68 0.09
C THR A 210 -0.08 -19.13 0.83
N GLY A 211 -1.25 -19.71 0.60
CA GLY A 211 -2.51 -19.34 1.22
C GLY A 211 -3.56 -18.92 0.21
N ALA A 212 -4.73 -18.55 0.70
CA ALA A 212 -5.78 -18.01 -0.15
C ALA A 212 -5.31 -16.69 -0.77
N ILE A 213 -5.14 -16.70 -2.09
CA ILE A 213 -4.83 -15.51 -2.87
C ILE A 213 -6.12 -14.68 -2.96
N VAL A 214 -6.05 -13.41 -2.63
CA VAL A 214 -7.16 -12.47 -2.79
C VAL A 214 -6.97 -11.64 -4.06
N THR A 215 -8.06 -11.24 -4.70
CA THR A 215 -7.98 -10.39 -5.88
C THR A 215 -7.81 -8.91 -5.51
N ALA A 216 -7.32 -8.11 -6.45
CA ALA A 216 -7.18 -6.66 -6.27
C ALA A 216 -8.53 -5.99 -5.95
N GLU A 217 -9.64 -6.49 -6.49
CA GLU A 217 -11.00 -5.98 -6.23
C GLU A 217 -11.44 -6.22 -4.78
N VAL A 218 -11.04 -7.35 -4.17
CA VAL A 218 -11.31 -7.62 -2.74
C VAL A 218 -10.59 -6.60 -1.88
N VAL A 219 -9.34 -6.29 -2.22
CA VAL A 219 -8.56 -5.26 -1.53
C VAL A 219 -9.19 -3.88 -1.74
N ALA A 220 -9.55 -3.53 -2.96
CA ALA A 220 -10.20 -2.25 -3.28
C ALA A 220 -11.52 -2.05 -2.51
N ARG A 221 -12.35 -3.11 -2.40
CA ARG A 221 -13.55 -3.07 -1.56
C ARG A 221 -13.24 -2.84 -0.08
N ALA A 222 -12.17 -3.45 0.44
CA ALA A 222 -11.74 -3.26 1.82
C ALA A 222 -11.24 -1.83 2.07
N VAL A 223 -10.46 -1.26 1.14
CA VAL A 223 -10.01 0.13 1.15
C VAL A 223 -11.20 1.09 1.18
N TYR A 224 -12.14 0.93 0.26
CA TYR A 224 -13.35 1.74 0.18
C TYR A 224 -14.18 1.68 1.48
N ARG A 225 -14.45 0.46 1.98
CA ARG A 225 -15.19 0.26 3.23
C ARG A 225 -14.44 0.82 4.45
N GLY A 226 -13.13 0.68 4.48
CA GLY A 226 -12.27 1.23 5.53
C GLY A 226 -12.34 2.75 5.57
N ALA A 227 -12.18 3.39 4.41
CA ALA A 227 -12.33 4.83 4.26
C ALA A 227 -13.75 5.31 4.62
N ALA A 228 -14.78 4.64 4.10
CA ALA A 228 -16.17 4.99 4.34
C ALA A 228 -16.54 4.94 5.84
N ALA A 229 -16.21 3.85 6.50
CA ALA A 229 -16.53 3.61 7.91
C ALA A 229 -15.46 4.12 8.89
N ARG A 230 -14.43 4.83 8.42
CA ARG A 230 -13.30 5.35 9.22
C ARG A 230 -12.70 4.31 10.16
N LYS A 231 -12.53 3.08 9.66
CA LYS A 231 -12.02 1.95 10.46
C LYS A 231 -10.54 2.13 10.75
N ARG A 232 -10.10 1.72 11.94
CA ARG A 232 -8.67 1.76 12.30
C ARG A 232 -7.85 0.76 11.48
N GLN A 233 -8.35 -0.47 11.33
CA GLN A 233 -7.64 -1.55 10.65
C GLN A 233 -8.62 -2.54 10.02
N ILE A 234 -8.26 -3.09 8.86
CA ILE A 234 -8.96 -4.20 8.22
C ILE A 234 -7.95 -5.29 7.84
N VAL A 235 -8.10 -6.47 8.42
CA VAL A 235 -7.40 -7.69 8.00
C VAL A 235 -8.33 -8.46 7.06
N ILE A 236 -7.91 -8.66 5.81
CA ILE A 236 -8.84 -9.06 4.73
C ILE A 236 -9.19 -10.55 4.78
N SER A 237 -8.21 -11.45 4.92
CA SER A 237 -8.44 -12.90 4.84
C SER A 237 -8.65 -13.55 6.20
N SER A 238 -9.32 -14.71 6.24
CA SER A 238 -9.40 -15.55 7.45
C SER A 238 -8.02 -16.01 7.92
N THR A 239 -7.15 -16.40 6.98
CA THR A 239 -5.75 -16.73 7.26
C THR A 239 -5.00 -15.55 7.87
N GLY A 240 -5.22 -14.34 7.35
CA GLY A 240 -4.64 -13.12 7.92
C GLY A 240 -5.14 -12.82 9.34
N LYS A 241 -6.45 -13.03 9.60
CA LYS A 241 -7.02 -12.87 10.96
C LYS A 241 -6.44 -13.90 11.93
N LEU A 242 -6.29 -15.15 11.50
CA LEU A 242 -5.64 -16.18 12.29
C LEU A 242 -4.18 -15.81 12.57
N ALA A 243 -3.42 -15.38 11.57
CA ALA A 243 -2.04 -14.89 11.72
C ALA A 243 -1.96 -13.71 12.71
N TYR A 244 -2.93 -12.79 12.66
CA TYR A 244 -3.01 -11.64 13.56
C TYR A 244 -3.10 -12.07 15.04
N TRP A 245 -3.96 -13.03 15.34
CA TRP A 245 -4.13 -13.51 16.71
C TRP A 245 -2.99 -14.43 17.14
N LEU A 246 -2.58 -15.38 16.29
CA LEU A 246 -1.50 -16.31 16.61
C LEU A 246 -0.16 -15.61 16.83
N SER A 247 0.17 -14.61 16.00
CA SER A 247 1.44 -13.88 16.16
C SER A 247 1.52 -13.11 17.49
N ARG A 248 0.39 -12.77 18.10
CA ARG A 248 0.30 -12.04 19.38
C ARG A 248 0.16 -12.95 20.60
N LEU A 249 -0.68 -13.97 20.50
CA LEU A 249 -1.03 -14.82 21.64
C LEU A 249 -0.14 -16.05 21.75
N ALA A 250 0.37 -16.56 20.62
CA ALA A 250 1.20 -17.75 20.55
C ALA A 250 2.33 -17.61 19.51
N PRO A 251 3.24 -16.62 19.66
CA PRO A 251 4.22 -16.26 18.61
C PRO A 251 5.14 -17.44 18.23
N GLY A 252 5.52 -18.29 19.18
CA GLY A 252 6.35 -19.47 18.89
C GLY A 252 5.66 -20.49 17.97
N TYR A 253 4.35 -20.71 18.14
CA TYR A 253 3.57 -21.58 17.24
C TYR A 253 3.45 -20.99 15.84
N TYR A 254 3.15 -19.69 15.76
CA TYR A 254 3.09 -19.00 14.48
C TYR A 254 4.43 -19.09 13.74
N GLN A 255 5.53 -18.78 14.42
CA GLN A 255 6.88 -18.80 13.85
C GLN A 255 7.24 -20.20 13.31
N ARG A 256 7.01 -21.28 14.10
CA ARG A 256 7.29 -22.65 13.67
C ARG A 256 6.48 -23.03 12.44
N GLY A 257 5.18 -22.72 12.41
CA GLY A 257 4.29 -23.01 11.29
C GLY A 257 4.69 -22.26 10.03
N MET A 258 4.98 -20.97 10.16
CA MET A 258 5.42 -20.10 9.07
C MET A 258 6.78 -20.58 8.51
N THR A 259 7.77 -20.85 9.38
CA THR A 259 9.10 -21.31 8.95
C THR A 259 9.00 -22.63 8.18
N ARG A 260 8.27 -23.63 8.71
CA ARG A 260 8.08 -24.93 8.01
C ARG A 260 7.46 -24.74 6.64
N ARG A 261 6.51 -23.83 6.51
CA ARG A 261 5.77 -23.60 5.27
C ARG A 261 6.61 -22.95 4.18
N PHE A 262 7.47 -22.00 4.54
CA PHE A 262 8.27 -21.23 3.57
C PHE A 262 9.72 -21.74 3.43
N GLN A 263 10.15 -22.68 4.28
CA GLN A 263 11.52 -23.16 4.26
C GLN A 263 11.87 -23.87 2.94
N ALA A 264 10.89 -24.51 2.29
CA ALA A 264 11.10 -25.18 1.01
C ALA A 264 11.50 -24.20 -0.11
N ASP A 265 10.98 -22.96 -0.07
CA ASP A 265 11.25 -21.93 -1.10
C ASP A 265 12.71 -21.44 -1.06
N PHE A 266 13.45 -21.76 0.01
CA PHE A 266 14.84 -21.34 0.24
C PHE A 266 15.82 -22.52 0.36
N LYS A 267 15.38 -23.77 0.17
CA LYS A 267 16.25 -24.95 0.22
C LYS A 267 16.90 -25.31 -1.11
N SER A 268 16.52 -24.68 -2.22
CA SER A 268 16.98 -25.01 -3.57
C SER A 268 18.14 -24.14 -4.06
N GLY A 269 19.06 -23.77 -3.18
CA GLY A 269 20.20 -22.91 -3.49
C GLY A 269 21.50 -23.30 -2.79
N ASP A 270 21.63 -24.56 -2.31
CA ASP A 270 22.91 -25.14 -1.86
C ASP A 270 23.44 -26.12 -2.91
#